data_5227227ac273a3eb367fceecf3fbef85
#
_entry.id   5227227ac273a3eb367fceecf3fbef85
#
_cell.length_a   1.000
_cell.length_b   1.000
_cell.length_c   1.000
_cell.angle_alpha   90.00
_cell.angle_beta   90.00
_cell.angle_gamma   90.00
#
_symmetry.space_group_name_H-M   'P 1'
#
loop_
_entity.id
_entity.type
_entity.pdbx_description
1 polymer ?
#
loop_
_entity_poly.entity_id
_entity_poly.type
_entity_poly.pdbx_seq_one_letter_code
_entity_poly.pdbx_strand_id
1 'polypeptide(L)'
;MVYDLGGGTFDVSIIEIGEGVIEVLATCGDNHLGGDDFDERIVNFVCDAFQREHHADLHRDLAAMVRVKEAAEQAKKELSVTEMTTISLPFISTVGNQAVHLEQTLTRAKFNELTADLVARTEGPVRSALSDAGIAASELGKVLLVGGSTRIPAVQEKVRQLTGIMPSKSICLLYTSPSPRDAHESR
;
A
#
# COMPACT_ATOMS: atom_id res chain seq x y z
N MET A 1 -9.60 -15.30 8.15
CA MET A 1 -8.28 -14.82 7.68
C MET A 1 -8.15 -13.34 7.96
N VAL A 2 -7.02 -12.91 8.48
CA VAL A 2 -6.60 -11.51 8.57
C VAL A 2 -5.57 -11.25 7.47
N TYR A 3 -5.78 -10.20 6.69
CA TYR A 3 -4.90 -9.75 5.60
C TYR A 3 -4.44 -8.35 5.96
N ASP A 4 -3.21 -8.22 6.43
CA ASP A 4 -2.63 -6.96 6.91
C ASP A 4 -1.58 -6.45 5.92
N LEU A 5 -1.90 -5.37 5.20
CA LEU A 5 -0.98 -4.67 4.31
C LEU A 5 -0.75 -3.26 4.86
N GLY A 6 0.31 -3.16 5.64
CA GLY A 6 0.75 -1.92 6.28
C GLY A 6 1.58 -1.01 5.38
N GLY A 7 2.37 -0.12 5.99
CA GLY A 7 3.29 0.78 5.29
C GLY A 7 4.50 0.04 4.71
N GLY A 8 5.14 -0.85 5.48
CA GLY A 8 6.37 -1.53 5.07
C GLY A 8 6.32 -3.05 5.04
N THR A 9 5.25 -3.67 5.59
CA THR A 9 5.12 -5.13 5.68
C THR A 9 3.75 -5.60 5.24
N PHE A 10 3.72 -6.85 4.80
CA PHE A 10 2.51 -7.58 4.47
C PHE A 10 2.47 -8.87 5.28
N ASP A 11 1.38 -9.10 6.01
CA ASP A 11 1.17 -10.27 6.85
C ASP A 11 -0.21 -10.88 6.63
N VAL A 12 -0.27 -12.21 6.59
CA VAL A 12 -1.51 -12.99 6.51
C VAL A 12 -1.56 -13.94 7.69
N SER A 13 -2.67 -13.91 8.45
CA SER A 13 -2.90 -14.85 9.55
C SER A 13 -4.22 -15.59 9.35
N ILE A 14 -4.17 -16.91 9.49
CA ILE A 14 -5.34 -17.76 9.54
C ILE A 14 -5.68 -17.98 11.02
N ILE A 15 -6.87 -17.59 11.41
CA ILE A 15 -7.33 -17.61 12.80
C ILE A 15 -8.61 -18.43 12.88
N GLU A 16 -8.65 -19.37 13.81
CA GLU A 16 -9.86 -20.05 14.22
C GLU A 16 -10.46 -19.40 15.49
N ILE A 17 -11.75 -19.22 15.49
CA ILE A 17 -12.50 -18.67 16.64
C ILE A 17 -13.58 -19.67 17.00
N GLY A 18 -13.46 -20.30 18.17
CA GLY A 18 -14.41 -21.28 18.66
C GLY A 18 -14.48 -21.28 20.20
N GLU A 19 -15.67 -21.43 20.77
CA GLU A 19 -15.91 -21.59 22.22
C GLU A 19 -15.25 -20.54 23.12
N GLY A 20 -15.05 -19.32 22.63
CA GLY A 20 -14.36 -18.23 23.35
C GLY A 20 -12.82 -18.29 23.29
N VAL A 21 -12.27 -19.21 22.53
CA VAL A 21 -10.81 -19.32 22.27
C VAL A 21 -10.50 -18.78 20.86
N ILE A 22 -9.40 -18.06 20.76
CA ILE A 22 -8.83 -17.59 19.49
C ILE A 22 -7.51 -18.31 19.30
N GLU A 23 -7.41 -19.09 18.22
CA GLU A 23 -6.20 -19.83 17.86
C GLU A 23 -5.67 -19.33 16.51
N VAL A 24 -4.37 -19.06 16.43
CA VAL A 24 -3.68 -18.74 15.18
C VAL A 24 -3.16 -20.04 14.58
N LEU A 25 -3.78 -20.50 13.49
CA LEU A 25 -3.43 -21.73 12.81
C LEU A 25 -2.16 -21.60 11.96
N ALA A 26 -2.00 -20.47 11.28
CA ALA A 26 -0.84 -20.18 10.46
C ALA A 26 -0.64 -18.69 10.26
N THR A 27 0.61 -18.29 10.03
CA THR A 27 0.99 -16.91 9.67
C THR A 27 2.06 -16.96 8.59
N CYS A 28 1.91 -16.14 7.55
CA CYS A 28 2.91 -15.97 6.49
C CYS A 28 2.93 -14.51 6.06
N GLY A 29 4.11 -13.98 5.65
CA GLY A 29 4.22 -12.59 5.29
C GLY A 29 5.36 -12.29 4.31
N ASP A 30 5.45 -11.01 3.91
CA ASP A 30 6.54 -10.44 3.12
C ASP A 30 6.98 -9.13 3.79
N ASN A 31 8.15 -9.14 4.43
CA ASN A 31 8.71 -8.01 5.17
C ASN A 31 9.22 -6.86 4.27
N HIS A 32 9.16 -7.04 2.96
CA HIS A 32 9.59 -6.09 1.94
C HIS A 32 8.45 -5.76 0.98
N LEU A 33 7.21 -5.81 1.45
CA LEU A 33 6.02 -5.44 0.70
C LEU A 33 5.09 -4.63 1.58
N GLY A 34 4.88 -3.37 1.21
CA GLY A 34 4.00 -2.46 1.95
C GLY A 34 3.61 -1.25 1.14
N GLY A 35 2.89 -0.33 1.77
CA GLY A 35 2.41 0.90 1.15
C GLY A 35 3.52 1.79 0.59
N ASP A 36 4.71 1.72 1.18
CA ASP A 36 5.88 2.49 0.76
C ASP A 36 6.37 2.05 -0.62
N ASP A 37 6.25 0.75 -0.96
CA ASP A 37 6.57 0.24 -2.30
C ASP A 37 5.60 0.79 -3.35
N PHE A 38 4.31 0.92 -3.01
CA PHE A 38 3.32 1.53 -3.89
C PHE A 38 3.62 3.02 -4.10
N ASP A 39 4.04 3.73 -3.06
CA ASP A 39 4.46 5.13 -3.16
C ASP A 39 5.69 5.27 -4.06
N GLU A 40 6.68 4.39 -3.92
CA GLU A 40 7.88 4.40 -4.74
C GLU A 40 7.58 4.25 -6.25
N ARG A 41 6.57 3.46 -6.62
CA ARG A 41 6.11 3.36 -8.02
C ARG A 41 5.60 4.71 -8.55
N ILE A 42 4.87 5.47 -7.73
CA ILE A 42 4.39 6.80 -8.10
C ILE A 42 5.56 7.78 -8.17
N VAL A 43 6.46 7.75 -7.19
CA VAL A 43 7.68 8.58 -7.17
C VAL A 43 8.49 8.40 -8.45
N ASN A 44 8.79 7.16 -8.82
CA ASN A 44 9.55 6.85 -10.02
C ASN A 44 8.82 7.34 -11.29
N PHE A 45 7.52 7.09 -11.39
CA PHE A 45 6.71 7.57 -12.52
C PHE A 45 6.77 9.08 -12.69
N VAL A 46 6.66 9.83 -11.58
CA VAL A 46 6.67 11.29 -11.54
C VAL A 46 8.06 11.84 -11.86
N CYS A 47 9.11 11.26 -11.27
CA CYS A 47 10.50 11.68 -11.52
C CYS A 47 10.92 11.41 -12.98
N ASP A 48 10.51 10.28 -13.54
CA ASP A 48 10.76 9.96 -14.96
C ASP A 48 10.02 10.93 -15.90
N ALA A 49 8.81 11.33 -15.56
CA ALA A 49 8.06 12.31 -16.34
C ALA A 49 8.76 13.68 -16.29
N PHE A 50 9.16 14.12 -15.11
CA PHE A 50 9.88 15.37 -14.90
C PHE A 50 11.23 15.39 -15.66
N GLN A 51 11.98 14.29 -15.59
CA GLN A 51 13.28 14.18 -16.30
C GLN A 51 13.10 14.27 -17.82
N ARG A 52 12.05 13.67 -18.36
CA ARG A 52 11.76 13.76 -19.81
C ARG A 52 11.38 15.17 -20.27
N GLU A 53 10.66 15.92 -19.41
CA GLU A 53 10.18 17.26 -19.73
C GLU A 53 11.26 18.34 -19.54
N HIS A 54 11.97 18.27 -18.41
CA HIS A 54 12.89 19.32 -17.98
C HIS A 54 14.37 18.97 -18.12
N HIS A 55 14.70 17.72 -18.53
CA HIS A 55 16.07 17.20 -18.60
C HIS A 55 16.85 17.35 -17.28
N ALA A 56 16.14 17.29 -16.16
CA ALA A 56 16.68 17.43 -14.80
C ALA A 56 16.26 16.26 -13.93
N ASP A 57 17.18 15.78 -13.08
CA ASP A 57 16.99 14.64 -12.21
C ASP A 57 16.67 15.10 -10.79
N LEU A 58 15.41 14.89 -10.35
CA LEU A 58 14.94 15.25 -9.01
C LEU A 58 15.59 14.41 -7.91
N HIS A 59 16.08 13.21 -8.21
CA HIS A 59 16.75 12.35 -7.22
C HIS A 59 17.99 12.98 -6.59
N ARG A 60 18.58 13.98 -7.26
CA ARG A 60 19.75 14.73 -6.77
C ARG A 60 19.40 15.83 -5.76
N ASP A 61 18.12 16.17 -5.62
CA ASP A 61 17.63 17.18 -4.70
C ASP A 61 16.81 16.54 -3.57
N LEU A 62 17.41 16.46 -2.39
CA LEU A 62 16.78 15.84 -1.22
C LEU A 62 15.50 16.55 -0.80
N ALA A 63 15.46 17.89 -0.90
CA ALA A 63 14.29 18.67 -0.52
C ALA A 63 13.14 18.46 -1.51
N ALA A 64 13.45 18.37 -2.81
CA ALA A 64 12.48 18.02 -3.84
C ALA A 64 11.94 16.61 -3.61
N MET A 65 12.81 15.63 -3.33
CA MET A 65 12.40 14.24 -3.12
C MET A 65 11.49 14.04 -1.91
N VAL A 66 11.66 14.79 -0.83
CA VAL A 66 10.74 14.77 0.31
C VAL A 66 9.34 15.19 -0.14
N ARG A 67 9.24 16.30 -0.86
CA ARG A 67 7.96 16.82 -1.39
C ARG A 67 7.30 15.84 -2.38
N VAL A 68 8.10 15.22 -3.25
CA VAL A 68 7.60 14.21 -4.21
C VAL A 68 7.06 13.00 -3.49
N LYS A 69 7.74 12.49 -2.45
CA LYS A 69 7.28 11.34 -1.66
C LYS A 69 5.98 11.63 -0.93
N GLU A 70 5.86 12.78 -0.28
CA GLU A 70 4.63 13.21 0.39
C GLU A 70 3.45 13.32 -0.60
N ALA A 71 3.70 13.91 -1.78
CA ALA A 71 2.69 14.03 -2.81
C ALA A 71 2.30 12.67 -3.43
N ALA A 72 3.25 11.73 -3.55
CA ALA A 72 2.99 10.38 -4.03
C ALA A 72 2.10 9.59 -3.04
N GLU A 73 2.40 9.67 -1.75
CA GLU A 73 1.55 9.04 -0.71
C GLU A 73 0.12 9.62 -0.73
N GLN A 74 0.00 10.95 -0.86
CA GLN A 74 -1.28 11.61 -0.96
C GLN A 74 -2.04 11.15 -2.22
N ALA A 75 -1.38 11.09 -3.38
CA ALA A 75 -1.97 10.61 -4.62
C ALA A 75 -2.45 9.15 -4.52
N LYS A 76 -1.67 8.27 -3.87
CA LYS A 76 -2.09 6.89 -3.58
C LYS A 76 -3.39 6.85 -2.77
N LYS A 77 -3.51 7.68 -1.73
CA LYS A 77 -4.71 7.77 -0.90
C LYS A 77 -5.91 8.27 -1.70
N GLU A 78 -5.73 9.29 -2.52
CA GLU A 78 -6.78 9.85 -3.38
C GLU A 78 -7.25 8.84 -4.42
N LEU A 79 -6.34 8.12 -5.07
CA LEU A 79 -6.67 7.08 -6.06
C LEU A 79 -7.41 5.87 -5.45
N SER A 80 -7.46 5.73 -4.13
CA SER A 80 -8.31 4.74 -3.47
C SER A 80 -9.80 5.11 -3.53
N VAL A 81 -10.13 6.39 -3.74
CA VAL A 81 -11.51 6.90 -3.77
C VAL A 81 -11.88 7.60 -5.08
N THR A 82 -10.91 8.14 -5.82
CA THR A 82 -11.09 8.82 -7.12
C THR A 82 -10.48 8.01 -8.25
N GLU A 83 -10.94 8.25 -9.48
CA GLU A 83 -10.39 7.61 -10.69
C GLU A 83 -9.11 8.32 -11.21
N MET A 84 -8.88 9.54 -10.76
CA MET A 84 -7.78 10.37 -11.25
C MET A 84 -7.40 11.39 -10.17
N THR A 85 -6.10 11.72 -10.10
CA THR A 85 -5.55 12.81 -9.28
C THR A 85 -4.47 13.54 -10.05
N THR A 86 -4.14 14.77 -9.61
CA THR A 86 -3.05 15.57 -10.17
C THR A 86 -2.05 15.90 -9.07
N ILE A 87 -0.81 15.49 -9.28
CA ILE A 87 0.33 15.86 -8.42
C ILE A 87 0.85 17.19 -8.93
N SER A 88 0.73 18.26 -8.12
CA SER A 88 1.18 19.61 -8.46
C SER A 88 2.15 20.11 -7.39
N LEU A 89 3.40 20.30 -7.79
CA LEU A 89 4.49 20.76 -6.92
C LEU A 89 5.14 22.01 -7.54
N PRO A 90 4.67 23.21 -7.17
CA PRO A 90 5.23 24.45 -7.68
C PRO A 90 6.66 24.66 -7.14
N PHE A 91 7.51 25.22 -7.99
CA PHE A 91 8.91 25.56 -7.66
C PHE A 91 9.68 24.35 -7.10
N ILE A 92 9.53 23.18 -7.75
CA ILE A 92 10.13 21.93 -7.25
C ILE A 92 11.64 21.92 -7.44
N SER A 93 12.14 22.54 -8.49
CA SER A 93 13.56 22.60 -8.83
C SER A 93 13.89 23.84 -9.65
N THR A 94 15.17 24.05 -9.93
CA THR A 94 15.66 25.12 -10.80
C THR A 94 16.49 24.49 -11.92
N VAL A 95 16.15 24.81 -13.17
CA VAL A 95 16.89 24.39 -14.36
C VAL A 95 17.51 25.62 -15.01
N GLY A 96 18.83 25.67 -15.02
CA GLY A 96 19.56 26.91 -15.33
C GLY A 96 19.23 27.98 -14.27
N ASN A 97 18.62 29.10 -14.69
CA ASN A 97 18.18 30.19 -13.80
C ASN A 97 16.65 30.29 -13.71
N GLN A 98 15.92 29.28 -14.16
CA GLN A 98 14.47 29.28 -14.15
C GLN A 98 13.92 28.27 -13.15
N ALA A 99 13.00 28.73 -12.30
CA ALA A 99 12.24 27.85 -11.44
C ALA A 99 11.26 27.03 -12.28
N VAL A 100 11.25 25.73 -12.06
CA VAL A 100 10.36 24.78 -12.74
C VAL A 100 9.37 24.17 -11.78
N HIS A 101 8.21 23.80 -12.31
CA HIS A 101 7.12 23.18 -11.58
C HIS A 101 6.97 21.74 -12.04
N LEU A 102 6.43 20.90 -11.17
CA LEU A 102 6.00 19.56 -11.53
C LEU A 102 4.48 19.53 -11.50
N GLU A 103 3.88 19.14 -12.62
CA GLU A 103 2.45 18.88 -12.71
C GLU A 103 2.23 17.60 -13.49
N GLN A 104 1.76 16.57 -12.78
CA GLN A 104 1.57 15.24 -13.36
C GLN A 104 0.22 14.67 -12.98
N THR A 105 -0.61 14.37 -13.98
CA THR A 105 -1.86 13.65 -13.78
C THR A 105 -1.60 12.15 -13.72
N LEU A 106 -2.20 11.50 -12.73
CA LEU A 106 -2.15 10.05 -12.53
C LEU A 106 -3.56 9.49 -12.45
N THR A 107 -3.88 8.52 -13.31
CA THR A 107 -5.15 7.79 -13.25
C THR A 107 -5.00 6.52 -12.42
N ARG A 108 -6.12 6.06 -11.82
CA ARG A 108 -6.17 4.76 -11.13
C ARG A 108 -5.75 3.61 -12.04
N ALA A 109 -6.13 3.64 -13.31
CA ALA A 109 -5.74 2.62 -14.28
C ALA A 109 -4.21 2.57 -14.45
N LYS A 110 -3.55 3.74 -14.56
CA LYS A 110 -2.09 3.81 -14.64
C LYS A 110 -1.43 3.39 -13.33
N PHE A 111 -1.97 3.79 -12.18
CA PHE A 111 -1.49 3.34 -10.88
C PHE A 111 -1.58 1.81 -10.73
N ASN A 112 -2.70 1.19 -11.13
CA ASN A 112 -2.85 -0.26 -11.12
C ASN A 112 -1.83 -0.96 -12.03
N GLU A 113 -1.53 -0.39 -13.19
CA GLU A 113 -0.48 -0.90 -14.09
C GLU A 113 0.90 -0.86 -13.41
N LEU A 114 1.26 0.28 -12.80
CA LEU A 114 2.54 0.49 -12.14
C LEU A 114 2.76 -0.44 -10.92
N THR A 115 1.68 -0.90 -10.29
CA THR A 115 1.69 -1.65 -9.04
C THR A 115 1.20 -3.09 -9.19
N ALA A 116 0.95 -3.56 -10.41
CA ALA A 116 0.39 -4.88 -10.66
C ALA A 116 1.24 -6.03 -10.09
N ASP A 117 2.55 -5.91 -10.16
CA ASP A 117 3.50 -6.87 -9.60
C ASP A 117 3.46 -6.90 -8.07
N LEU A 118 3.31 -5.74 -7.41
CA LEU A 118 3.19 -5.65 -5.96
C LEU A 118 1.91 -6.33 -5.48
N VAL A 119 0.80 -6.07 -6.16
CA VAL A 119 -0.48 -6.75 -5.88
C VAL A 119 -0.36 -8.27 -6.10
N ALA A 120 0.32 -8.70 -7.16
CA ALA A 120 0.52 -10.12 -7.43
C ALA A 120 1.38 -10.81 -6.35
N ARG A 121 2.38 -10.14 -5.79
CA ARG A 121 3.22 -10.69 -4.71
C ARG A 121 2.43 -11.09 -3.46
N THR A 122 1.29 -10.47 -3.19
CA THR A 122 0.45 -10.81 -2.03
C THR A 122 -0.14 -12.22 -2.13
N GLU A 123 -0.22 -12.81 -3.33
CA GLU A 123 -0.78 -14.15 -3.54
C GLU A 123 0.02 -15.25 -2.86
N GLY A 124 1.36 -15.18 -2.91
CA GLY A 124 2.25 -16.18 -2.33
C GLY A 124 1.98 -16.43 -0.85
N PRO A 125 2.11 -15.39 0.01
CA PRO A 125 1.84 -15.51 1.44
C PRO A 125 0.41 -15.99 1.77
N VAL A 126 -0.61 -15.55 1.00
CA VAL A 126 -2.00 -16.03 1.20
C VAL A 126 -2.10 -17.53 0.95
N ARG A 127 -1.54 -18.01 -0.16
CA ARG A 127 -1.55 -19.45 -0.49
C ARG A 127 -0.77 -20.27 0.53
N SER A 128 0.40 -19.79 0.96
CA SER A 128 1.20 -20.46 1.98
C SER A 128 0.47 -20.56 3.31
N ALA A 129 -0.12 -19.46 3.80
CA ALA A 129 -0.86 -19.45 5.06
C ALA A 129 -2.06 -20.41 5.04
N LEU A 130 -2.80 -20.48 3.93
CA LEU A 130 -3.90 -21.46 3.76
C LEU A 130 -3.40 -22.90 3.76
N SER A 131 -2.30 -23.17 3.04
CA SER A 131 -1.67 -24.49 2.99
C SER A 131 -1.17 -24.94 4.36
N ASP A 132 -0.49 -24.04 5.10
CA ASP A 132 0.06 -24.32 6.42
C ASP A 132 -1.04 -24.55 7.47
N ALA A 133 -2.17 -23.84 7.33
CA ALA A 133 -3.37 -24.07 8.14
C ALA A 133 -4.15 -25.34 7.76
N GLY A 134 -3.84 -25.93 6.61
CA GLY A 134 -4.51 -27.15 6.11
C GLY A 134 -5.97 -26.93 5.68
N ILE A 135 -6.35 -25.67 5.31
CA ILE A 135 -7.70 -25.33 4.91
C ILE A 135 -7.75 -24.79 3.47
N ALA A 136 -8.88 -25.01 2.81
CA ALA A 136 -9.14 -24.39 1.51
C ALA A 136 -9.68 -22.96 1.67
N ALA A 137 -9.48 -22.13 0.65
CA ALA A 137 -10.02 -20.76 0.65
C ALA A 137 -11.54 -20.71 0.80
N SER A 138 -12.26 -21.74 0.32
CA SER A 138 -13.72 -21.89 0.45
C SER A 138 -14.19 -22.18 1.89
N GLU A 139 -13.29 -22.60 2.76
CA GLU A 139 -13.59 -22.89 4.17
C GLU A 139 -13.42 -21.64 5.07
N LEU A 140 -12.88 -20.56 4.51
CA LEU A 140 -12.79 -19.29 5.22
C LEU A 140 -14.18 -18.73 5.50
N GLY A 141 -14.51 -18.53 6.77
CA GLY A 141 -15.79 -17.89 7.16
C GLY A 141 -15.78 -16.38 6.92
N LYS A 142 -14.62 -15.72 7.07
CA LYS A 142 -14.50 -14.26 6.97
C LYS A 142 -13.07 -13.84 6.60
N VAL A 143 -12.97 -12.74 5.84
CA VAL A 143 -11.70 -12.07 5.53
C VAL A 143 -11.73 -10.65 6.09
N LEU A 144 -10.75 -10.32 6.92
CA LEU A 144 -10.58 -9.01 7.53
C LEU A 144 -9.38 -8.32 6.89
N LEU A 145 -9.59 -7.10 6.41
CA LEU A 145 -8.54 -6.25 5.86
C LEU A 145 -8.02 -5.30 6.91
N VAL A 146 -6.72 -5.31 7.11
CA VAL A 146 -5.96 -4.50 8.07
C VAL A 146 -4.87 -3.75 7.32
N GLY A 147 -4.51 -2.57 7.82
CA GLY A 147 -3.50 -1.72 7.20
C GLY A 147 -4.06 -0.77 6.14
N GLY A 148 -3.43 0.41 6.04
CA GLY A 148 -3.90 1.50 5.17
C GLY A 148 -3.92 1.14 3.69
N SER A 149 -2.97 0.32 3.25
CA SER A 149 -2.80 -0.07 1.84
C SER A 149 -3.86 -1.07 1.37
N THR A 150 -4.62 -1.71 2.27
CA THR A 150 -5.78 -2.53 1.91
C THR A 150 -6.96 -1.72 1.37
N ARG A 151 -6.91 -0.38 1.46
CA ARG A 151 -7.91 0.51 0.84
C ARG A 151 -7.76 0.61 -0.68
N ILE A 152 -6.62 0.23 -1.23
CA ILE A 152 -6.37 0.21 -2.67
C ILE A 152 -7.33 -0.77 -3.34
N PRO A 153 -8.16 -0.32 -4.31
CA PRO A 153 -9.18 -1.18 -4.93
C PRO A 153 -8.62 -2.45 -5.57
N ALA A 154 -7.44 -2.37 -6.20
CA ALA A 154 -6.79 -3.52 -6.81
C ALA A 154 -6.40 -4.59 -5.78
N VAL A 155 -6.00 -4.19 -4.57
CA VAL A 155 -5.71 -5.10 -3.46
C VAL A 155 -6.99 -5.81 -3.00
N GLN A 156 -8.10 -5.07 -2.82
CA GLN A 156 -9.38 -5.65 -2.41
C GLN A 156 -9.90 -6.65 -3.44
N GLU A 157 -9.78 -6.32 -4.72
CA GLU A 157 -10.16 -7.22 -5.82
C GLU A 157 -9.28 -8.47 -5.85
N LYS A 158 -7.97 -8.34 -5.61
CA LYS A 158 -7.06 -9.49 -5.53
C LYS A 158 -7.44 -10.43 -4.38
N VAL A 159 -7.75 -9.88 -3.20
CA VAL A 159 -8.23 -10.67 -2.06
C VAL A 159 -9.52 -11.42 -2.40
N ARG A 160 -10.47 -10.74 -3.04
CA ARG A 160 -11.73 -11.35 -3.51
C ARG A 160 -11.48 -12.50 -4.48
N GLN A 161 -10.55 -12.33 -5.43
CA GLN A 161 -10.17 -13.38 -6.39
C GLN A 161 -9.54 -14.59 -5.72
N LEU A 162 -8.68 -14.37 -4.71
CA LEU A 162 -7.98 -15.44 -4.01
C LEU A 162 -8.86 -16.24 -3.06
N THR A 163 -9.84 -15.58 -2.44
CA THR A 163 -10.65 -16.20 -1.38
C THR A 163 -12.10 -16.50 -1.78
N GLY A 164 -12.59 -15.89 -2.85
CA GLY A 164 -14.02 -15.94 -3.22
C GLY A 164 -14.93 -15.13 -2.30
N ILE A 165 -14.39 -14.49 -1.25
CA ILE A 165 -15.14 -13.78 -0.21
C ILE A 165 -14.98 -12.28 -0.42
N MET A 166 -16.09 -11.54 -0.30
CA MET A 166 -16.02 -10.09 -0.22
C MET A 166 -15.41 -9.69 1.13
N PRO A 167 -14.23 -9.03 1.14
CA PRO A 167 -13.59 -8.67 2.40
C PRO A 167 -14.42 -7.69 3.20
N SER A 168 -14.43 -7.86 4.53
CA SER A 168 -15.11 -6.95 5.44
C SER A 168 -14.26 -5.72 5.71
N LYS A 169 -14.82 -4.53 5.47
CA LYS A 169 -14.20 -3.23 5.77
C LYS A 169 -14.44 -2.77 7.23
N SER A 170 -15.07 -3.62 8.05
CA SER A 170 -15.71 -3.22 9.32
C SER A 170 -14.80 -3.29 10.55
N ILE A 171 -13.46 -3.30 10.42
CA ILE A 171 -12.59 -3.16 11.58
C ILE A 171 -11.79 -1.88 11.40
N CYS A 172 -12.27 -0.82 12.04
CA CYS A 172 -11.49 0.36 12.33
C CYS A 172 -10.47 -0.05 13.41
N LEU A 173 -9.26 -0.38 13.01
CA LEU A 173 -8.16 -0.67 13.94
C LEU A 173 -7.61 0.63 14.54
N LEU A 174 -8.46 1.33 15.28
CA LEU A 174 -8.02 2.40 16.17
C LEU A 174 -7.31 1.87 17.44
N TYR A 175 -7.09 0.55 17.56
CA TYR A 175 -6.71 -0.04 18.85
C TYR A 175 -5.52 -1.00 18.86
N THR A 176 -4.70 -1.17 17.81
CA THR A 176 -3.74 -2.28 17.85
C THR A 176 -2.33 -2.02 17.34
N SER A 177 -1.86 -0.80 17.30
CA SER A 177 -0.40 -0.60 17.27
C SER A 177 -0.08 0.70 17.99
N PRO A 178 0.45 0.65 19.23
CA PRO A 178 1.11 1.82 19.78
C PRO A 178 2.26 2.14 18.83
N SER A 179 2.18 3.31 18.20
CA SER A 179 3.29 3.84 17.42
C SER A 179 4.54 3.83 18.32
N PRO A 180 5.73 3.48 17.81
CA PRO A 180 6.96 3.61 18.59
C PRO A 180 7.20 5.02 19.15
N ARG A 181 6.45 6.02 18.66
CA ARG A 181 6.47 7.40 19.21
C ARG A 181 5.67 7.56 20.49
N ASP A 182 4.68 6.70 20.75
CA ASP A 182 3.84 6.80 21.96
C ASP A 182 4.48 6.13 23.18
N ALA A 183 5.58 5.39 23.00
CA ALA A 183 6.31 4.73 24.08
C ALA A 183 7.24 5.68 24.89
N HIS A 184 7.40 6.94 24.50
CA HIS A 184 8.30 7.88 25.12
C HIS A 184 7.66 8.96 26.00
N GLU A 185 6.33 9.00 26.14
CA GLU A 185 5.64 10.01 26.98
C GLU A 185 5.12 9.49 28.34
N SER A 186 5.66 8.40 28.85
CA SER A 186 5.34 7.91 30.20
C SER A 186 6.59 7.80 31.05
N ARG A 187 7.17 8.96 31.44
CA ARG A 187 8.01 9.10 32.65
C ARG A 187 7.95 10.52 33.15
#